data_e761ca16fd455fcf11427c4c6a729866
#
_entry.id   e761ca16fd455fcf11427c4c6a729866
#
_cell.length_a   1.000
_cell.length_b   1.000
_cell.length_c   1.000
_cell.angle_alpha   90.00
_cell.angle_beta   90.00
_cell.angle_gamma   90.00
#
_symmetry.space_group_name_H-M   'P 1'
#
loop_
_entity.id
_entity.type
_entity.pdbx_description
1 polymer ?
#
loop_
_entity_poly.entity_id
_entity_poly.type
_entity_poly.pdbx_seq_one_letter_code
_entity_poly.pdbx_strand_id
1 'polypeptide(L)' 'MKDILSTISTYREARGWTEYQLAEKSGLPQSTISSWYRKNMLPTVASLEKICAAFGITLSQLFAEGDSPVS' A
#
# COMPACT_ATOMS: atom_id res chain seq x y z
N MET A 1 2.53 -14.66 7.61
CA MET A 1 2.00 -13.89 6.51
C MET A 1 2.09 -12.43 6.83
N LYS A 2 2.53 -11.58 5.90
CA LYS A 2 2.64 -10.19 6.16
C LYS A 2 1.34 -9.50 5.95
N ASP A 3 1.04 -8.52 6.78
CA ASP A 3 -0.11 -7.69 6.61
C ASP A 3 0.05 -6.84 5.36
N ILE A 4 -1.01 -6.63 4.61
CA ILE A 4 -0.93 -5.83 3.39
C ILE A 4 -0.52 -4.38 3.69
N LEU A 5 -0.90 -3.86 4.84
CA LEU A 5 -0.50 -2.51 5.22
C LEU A 5 1.00 -2.43 5.49
N SER A 6 1.58 -3.49 6.06
CA SER A 6 3.02 -3.55 6.25
C SER A 6 3.74 -3.57 4.91
N THR A 7 3.19 -4.29 3.94
CA THR A 7 3.78 -4.35 2.60
C THR A 7 3.72 -2.98 1.95
N ILE A 8 2.60 -2.30 2.06
CA ILE A 8 2.46 -0.95 1.50
C ILE A 8 3.48 -0.01 2.17
N SER A 9 3.66 -0.13 3.48
CA SER A 9 4.64 0.68 4.19
C SER A 9 6.06 0.41 3.71
N THR A 10 6.38 -0.86 3.44
CA THR A 10 7.69 -1.23 2.93
C THR A 10 7.98 -0.54 1.59
N TYR A 11 7.01 -0.60 0.66
CA TYR A 11 7.18 0.06 -0.63
C TYR A 11 7.26 1.58 -0.48
N ARG A 12 6.45 2.13 0.41
CA ARG A 12 6.42 3.58 0.64
C ARG A 12 7.74 4.07 1.24
N GLU A 13 8.22 3.36 2.24
CA GLU A 13 9.45 3.75 2.92
C GLU A 13 10.68 3.57 2.03
N ALA A 14 10.66 2.57 1.18
CA ALA A 14 11.75 2.37 0.23
C ALA A 14 11.87 3.55 -0.73
N ARG A 15 10.78 4.29 -0.94
CA ARG A 15 10.80 5.45 -1.81
C ARG A 15 10.98 6.75 -1.03
N GLY A 16 11.04 6.66 0.30
CA GLY A 16 11.16 7.85 1.13
C GLY A 16 9.90 8.69 1.16
N TRP A 17 8.73 8.09 0.94
CA TRP A 17 7.48 8.85 0.91
C TRP A 17 6.79 8.81 2.26
N THR A 18 6.15 9.93 2.63
CA THR A 18 5.27 9.97 3.78
C THR A 18 3.89 9.45 3.35
N GLU A 19 3.01 9.27 4.31
CA GLU A 19 1.63 8.88 3.99
C GLU A 19 0.97 9.96 3.13
N TYR A 20 1.26 11.21 3.39
CA TYR A 20 0.72 12.31 2.59
C TYR A 20 1.19 12.20 1.14
N GLN A 21 2.47 11.92 0.95
CA GLN A 21 3.01 11.79 -0.41
C GLN A 21 2.41 10.58 -1.12
N LEU A 22 2.21 9.48 -0.41
CA LEU A 22 1.56 8.33 -1.00
C LEU A 22 0.15 8.68 -1.44
N ALA A 23 -0.59 9.43 -0.63
CA ALA A 23 -1.93 9.86 -0.97
C ALA A 23 -1.91 10.70 -2.24
N GLU A 24 -0.97 11.64 -2.33
CA GLU A 24 -0.89 12.46 -3.52
C GLU A 24 -0.58 11.65 -4.74
N LYS A 25 0.35 10.73 -4.66
CA LYS A 25 0.77 9.97 -5.83
C LYS A 25 -0.24 8.92 -6.24
N SER A 26 -1.03 8.43 -5.32
CA SER A 26 -2.04 7.42 -5.64
C SER A 26 -3.39 8.05 -6.00
N GLY A 27 -3.56 9.32 -5.71
CA GLY A 27 -4.85 9.96 -5.97
C GLY A 27 -5.90 9.65 -4.93
N LEU A 28 -5.49 9.12 -3.77
CA LEU A 28 -6.43 8.82 -2.69
C LEU A 28 -6.40 9.93 -1.66
N PRO A 29 -7.50 10.16 -0.94
CA PRO A 29 -7.46 11.13 0.15
C PRO A 29 -6.52 10.67 1.24
N GLN A 30 -5.80 11.60 1.85
CA GLN A 30 -4.90 11.23 2.94
C GLN A 30 -5.66 10.61 4.10
N SER A 31 -6.89 11.07 4.35
CA SER A 31 -7.69 10.52 5.43
C SER A 31 -7.99 9.04 5.22
N THR A 32 -8.11 8.61 3.97
CA THR A 32 -8.33 7.20 3.67
C THR A 32 -7.12 6.37 4.07
N ILE A 33 -5.93 6.84 3.69
CA ILE A 33 -4.70 6.11 4.02
C ILE A 33 -4.47 6.13 5.54
N SER A 34 -4.68 7.26 6.18
CA SER A 34 -4.54 7.34 7.62
C SER A 34 -5.51 6.39 8.33
N SER A 35 -6.72 6.25 7.82
CA SER A 35 -7.69 5.35 8.42
C SER A 35 -7.23 3.90 8.34
N TRP A 36 -6.59 3.51 7.23
CA TRP A 36 -6.09 2.15 7.13
C TRP A 36 -5.12 1.85 8.28
N TYR A 37 -4.19 2.76 8.52
CA TYR A 37 -3.18 2.52 9.55
C TYR A 37 -3.74 2.68 10.96
N ARG A 38 -4.58 3.68 11.18
CA ARG A 38 -5.09 3.89 12.51
C ARG A 38 -6.11 2.85 12.93
N LYS A 39 -6.97 2.42 12.04
CA LYS A 39 -8.02 1.49 12.37
C LYS A 39 -7.74 0.08 11.90
N ASN A 40 -6.58 -0.15 11.35
CA ASN A 40 -6.16 -1.45 10.83
C ASN A 40 -7.21 -1.98 9.86
N MET A 41 -7.62 -1.13 8.92
CA MET A 41 -8.64 -1.49 7.95
C MET A 41 -7.99 -2.01 6.69
N LEU A 42 -8.70 -2.92 6.00
CA LEU A 42 -8.19 -3.42 4.74
C LEU A 42 -8.60 -2.48 3.62
N PRO A 43 -7.69 -2.08 2.76
CA PRO A 43 -8.04 -1.29 1.59
C PRO A 43 -8.90 -2.08 0.62
N THR A 44 -9.73 -1.38 -0.15
CA THR A 44 -10.50 -2.05 -1.20
C THR A 44 -9.58 -2.36 -2.37
N VAL A 45 -10.02 -3.24 -3.27
CA VAL A 45 -9.23 -3.57 -4.46
C VAL A 45 -9.01 -2.33 -5.31
N ALA A 46 -10.03 -1.48 -5.44
CA ALA A 46 -9.89 -0.26 -6.22
C ALA A 46 -8.80 0.65 -5.64
N SER A 47 -8.75 0.76 -4.30
CA SER A 47 -7.72 1.54 -3.65
C SER A 47 -6.35 0.92 -3.84
N LEU A 48 -6.27 -0.41 -3.74
CA LEU A 48 -5.00 -1.10 -3.94
C LEU A 48 -4.48 -0.92 -5.36
N GLU A 49 -5.37 -0.87 -6.34
CA GLU A 49 -4.95 -0.62 -7.72
C GLU A 49 -4.30 0.76 -7.84
N LYS A 50 -4.86 1.75 -7.18
CA LYS A 50 -4.29 3.10 -7.20
C LYS A 50 -2.93 3.13 -6.49
N ILE A 51 -2.81 2.42 -5.40
CA ILE A 51 -1.55 2.32 -4.67
C ILE A 51 -0.50 1.63 -5.54
N CYS A 52 -0.86 0.56 -6.21
CA CYS A 52 0.07 -0.15 -7.09
C CYS A 52 0.52 0.73 -8.25
N ALA A 53 -0.40 1.51 -8.81
CA ALA A 53 -0.05 2.43 -9.88
C ALA A 53 0.96 3.47 -9.39
N ALA A 54 0.79 3.95 -8.16
CA ALA A 54 1.72 4.92 -7.59
C ALA A 54 3.11 4.32 -7.40
N PHE A 55 3.17 3.05 -7.04
CA PHE A 55 4.45 2.37 -6.84
C PHE A 55 5.04 1.84 -8.15
N GLY A 56 4.25 1.76 -9.20
CA GLY A 56 4.73 1.19 -10.46
C GLY A 56 4.79 -0.33 -10.43
N ILE A 57 3.91 -0.97 -9.69
CA ILE A 57 3.88 -2.44 -9.58
C ILE A 57 2.46 -2.92 -9.88
N THR A 58 2.32 -4.24 -10.00
CA THR A 58 1.00 -4.83 -10.22
C THR A 58 0.45 -5.31 -8.88
N LEU A 59 -0.84 -5.61 -8.85
CA LEU A 59 -1.45 -6.20 -7.66
C LEU A 59 -0.79 -7.54 -7.32
N SER A 60 -0.44 -8.32 -8.34
CA SER A 60 0.25 -9.58 -8.12
C SER A 60 1.56 -9.37 -7.39
N GLN A 61 2.31 -8.36 -7.78
CA GLN A 61 3.59 -8.07 -7.14
C GLN A 61 3.38 -7.62 -5.70
N LEU A 62 2.35 -6.83 -5.46
CA LEU A 62 2.07 -6.37 -4.10
C LEU A 62 1.72 -7.55 -3.19
N PHE A 63 0.86 -8.44 -3.67
CA PHE A 63 0.45 -9.59 -2.87
C PHE A 63 1.59 -10.61 -2.72
N ALA A 64 2.43 -10.75 -3.73
CA ALA A 64 3.56 -11.65 -3.63
C ALA A 64 4.53 -11.22 -2.54
N GLU A 65 4.75 -9.91 -2.40
CA GLU A 65 5.61 -9.44 -1.35
C GLU A 65 4.99 -9.66 0.01
N GLY A 66 3.69 -9.43 0.13
CA GLY A 66 3.02 -9.57 1.39
C GLY A 66 2.81 -11.01 1.81
N ASP A 67 2.72 -11.92 0.82
CA ASP A 67 2.47 -13.30 1.10
C ASP A 67 3.63 -14.10 0.63
N SER A 68 4.80 -13.76 0.98
CA SER A 68 5.98 -14.37 0.47
C SER A 68 5.98 -15.82 0.71
N PRO A 69 6.12 -16.62 -0.27
CA PRO A 69 6.09 -17.98 -0.16
C PRO A 69 7.28 -18.34 0.39
N VAL A 70 7.53 -18.83 1.20
CA VAL A 70 8.66 -19.28 1.49
C VAL A 70 9.08 -20.11 0.77
N SER A 71 9.35 -20.04 0.07
CA SER A 71 9.96 -20.95 -0.70
C SER A 71 10.99 -21.36 -0.15
#